data_950b0a3a1cd37f4f6c705697c161511c
#
_entry.id   950b0a3a1cd37f4f6c705697c161511c
#
_cell.length_a   1.000
_cell.length_b   1.000
_cell.length_c   1.000
_cell.angle_alpha   90.00
_cell.angle_beta   90.00
_cell.angle_gamma   90.00
#
_symmetry.space_group_name_H-M   'P 1'
#
loop_
_entity.id
_entity.type
_entity.pdbx_description
1 polymer ?
#
loop_
_entity_poly.entity_id
_entity_poly.type
_entity_poly.pdbx_seq_one_letter_code
_entity_poly.pdbx_strand_id
1 'polypeptide(L)'
;VGSWTKWLAAELAAKFGEKLRVNGIAPGFILTNQNRTLLTNPDGSLTDRSRKIIAHTPIGRFVEPEELLGTIHYLVSDASKAVTGTISVVDGGFESFTI
;
A
#
# COMPACT_ATOMS: atom_id res chain seq x y z
N VAL A 1 -4.41 -11.07 -3.00
CA VAL A 1 -3.39 -10.77 -1.98
C VAL A 1 -3.98 -10.77 -0.57
N GLY A 2 -5.13 -10.12 -0.37
CA GLY A 2 -5.75 -10.06 0.95
C GLY A 2 -6.13 -11.42 1.50
N SER A 3 -6.77 -12.26 0.69
CA SER A 3 -7.15 -13.62 1.10
C SER A 3 -5.94 -14.48 1.41
N TRP A 4 -4.90 -14.39 0.61
CA TRP A 4 -3.65 -15.10 0.83
C TRP A 4 -2.99 -14.67 2.14
N THR A 5 -2.94 -13.36 2.40
CA THR A 5 -2.37 -12.83 3.63
C THR A 5 -3.09 -13.37 4.85
N LYS A 6 -4.42 -13.37 4.83
CA LYS A 6 -5.22 -13.88 5.95
C LYS A 6 -5.02 -15.38 6.16
N TRP A 7 -5.02 -16.14 5.08
CA TRP A 7 -4.82 -17.59 5.17
C TRP A 7 -3.44 -17.92 5.75
N LEU A 8 -2.39 -17.27 5.21
CA LEU A 8 -1.03 -17.54 5.64
C LEU A 8 -0.83 -17.11 7.10
N ALA A 9 -1.41 -15.98 7.51
CA ALA A 9 -1.33 -15.51 8.89
C ALA A 9 -1.92 -16.54 9.86
N ALA A 10 -3.10 -17.07 9.54
CA ALA A 10 -3.74 -18.06 10.39
C ALA A 10 -2.95 -19.38 10.41
N GLU A 11 -2.44 -19.82 9.27
CA GLU A 11 -1.69 -21.05 9.16
C GLU A 11 -0.40 -20.99 9.97
N LEU A 12 0.34 -19.89 9.85
CA LEU A 12 1.60 -19.76 10.59
C LEU A 12 1.37 -19.54 12.09
N ALA A 13 0.31 -18.85 12.47
CA ALA A 13 -0.03 -18.71 13.88
C ALA A 13 -0.40 -20.05 14.51
N ALA A 14 -1.13 -20.89 13.78
CA ALA A 14 -1.48 -22.23 14.25
C ALA A 14 -0.25 -23.10 14.47
N LYS A 15 0.77 -22.96 13.63
CA LYS A 15 1.98 -23.77 13.71
C LYS A 15 3.03 -23.21 14.67
N PHE A 16 3.18 -21.91 14.73
CA PHE A 16 4.29 -21.24 15.41
C PHE A 16 3.84 -20.25 16.50
N GLY A 17 2.54 -20.10 16.71
CA GLY A 17 2.01 -19.18 17.71
C GLY A 17 2.24 -17.71 17.35
N GLU A 18 2.40 -16.90 18.38
CA GLU A 18 2.52 -15.44 18.21
C GLU A 18 3.86 -14.97 17.64
N LYS A 19 4.80 -15.88 17.45
CA LYS A 19 6.15 -15.51 17.00
C LYS A 19 6.19 -15.12 15.52
N LEU A 20 5.24 -15.58 14.73
CA LEU A 20 5.20 -15.28 13.30
C LEU A 20 3.91 -14.56 12.95
N ARG A 21 4.05 -13.43 12.29
CA ARG A 21 2.93 -12.62 11.84
C ARG A 21 3.06 -12.34 10.34
N VAL A 22 1.94 -12.23 9.67
CA VAL A 22 1.90 -11.94 8.23
C VAL A 22 0.91 -10.81 8.00
N ASN A 23 1.40 -9.71 7.48
CA ASN A 23 0.58 -8.56 7.14
C ASN A 23 0.96 -8.06 5.75
N GLY A 24 0.03 -7.41 5.11
CA GLY A 24 0.25 -6.83 3.80
C GLY A 24 0.12 -5.32 3.81
N ILE A 25 0.64 -4.69 2.78
CA ILE A 25 0.48 -3.27 2.54
C ILE A 25 -0.11 -3.11 1.14
N ALA A 26 -1.17 -2.35 1.03
CA ALA A 26 -1.77 -1.99 -0.24
C ALA A 26 -1.46 -0.52 -0.51
N PRO A 27 -0.40 -0.23 -1.29
CA PRO A 27 -0.05 1.15 -1.59
C PRO A 27 -0.95 1.73 -2.66
N GLY A 28 -1.06 3.05 -2.69
CA GLY A 28 -1.69 3.76 -3.78
C GLY A 28 -0.79 3.83 -5.00
N PHE A 29 -1.08 4.78 -5.88
CA PHE A 29 -0.27 4.97 -7.07
C PHE A 29 1.02 5.69 -6.71
N ILE A 30 2.14 5.05 -7.07
CA ILE A 30 3.49 5.57 -6.85
C ILE A 30 4.15 5.69 -8.21
N LEU A 31 4.73 6.83 -8.50
CA LEU A 31 5.48 7.03 -9.73
C LEU A 31 6.82 6.30 -9.62
N THR A 32 7.02 5.32 -10.49
CA THR A 32 8.24 4.50 -10.53
C THR A 32 8.89 4.59 -11.91
N ASN A 33 10.10 4.11 -12.03
CA ASN A 33 10.76 4.04 -13.34
C ASN A 33 10.00 3.14 -14.31
N GLN A 34 9.33 2.10 -13.80
CA GLN A 34 8.56 1.18 -14.62
C GLN A 34 7.32 1.83 -15.24
N ASN A 35 6.63 2.69 -14.50
CA ASN A 35 5.37 3.28 -14.96
C ASN A 35 5.50 4.73 -15.42
N ARG A 36 6.70 5.29 -15.40
CA ARG A 36 6.91 6.69 -15.76
C ARG A 36 6.46 7.01 -17.17
N THR A 37 6.70 6.11 -18.13
CA THR A 37 6.28 6.31 -19.52
C THR A 37 4.77 6.31 -19.69
N LEU A 38 4.04 5.63 -18.79
CA LEU A 38 2.58 5.59 -18.81
C LEU A 38 1.94 6.78 -18.10
N LEU A 39 2.65 7.35 -17.13
CA LEU A 39 2.10 8.37 -16.24
C LEU A 39 2.65 9.77 -16.49
N THR A 40 3.75 9.88 -17.24
CA THR A 40 4.34 11.17 -17.58
C THR A 40 4.56 11.28 -19.09
N ASN A 41 4.44 12.52 -19.59
CA ASN A 41 4.79 12.84 -20.98
C ASN A 41 6.31 13.01 -21.13
N PRO A 42 6.85 13.03 -22.37
CA PRO A 42 8.28 13.23 -22.57
C PRO A 42 8.85 14.50 -21.95
N ASP A 43 8.04 15.55 -21.80
CA ASP A 43 8.45 16.80 -21.17
C ASP A 43 8.39 16.77 -19.64
N GLY A 44 8.00 15.63 -19.05
CA GLY A 44 7.89 15.48 -17.59
C GLY A 44 6.53 15.85 -17.02
N SER A 45 5.62 16.40 -17.81
CA SER A 45 4.27 16.71 -17.33
C SER A 45 3.45 15.44 -17.17
N LEU A 46 2.35 15.53 -16.39
CA LEU A 46 1.50 14.38 -16.12
C LEU A 46 0.58 14.10 -17.30
N THR A 47 0.35 12.81 -17.60
CA THR A 47 -0.60 12.38 -18.60
C THR A 47 -2.04 12.60 -18.10
N ASP A 48 -3.01 12.49 -19.03
CA ASP A 48 -4.43 12.52 -18.65
C ASP A 48 -4.78 11.40 -17.67
N ARG A 49 -4.17 10.22 -17.85
CA ARG A 49 -4.36 9.10 -16.95
C ARG A 49 -3.90 9.46 -15.54
N SER A 50 -2.74 10.09 -15.40
CA SER A 50 -2.22 10.54 -14.10
C SER A 50 -3.13 11.56 -13.45
N ARG A 51 -3.63 12.51 -14.23
CA ARG A 51 -4.55 13.52 -13.71
C ARG A 51 -5.84 12.90 -13.21
N LYS A 52 -6.36 11.87 -13.91
CA LYS A 52 -7.55 11.15 -13.46
C LYS A 52 -7.31 10.41 -12.15
N ILE A 53 -6.15 9.75 -12.04
CA ILE A 53 -5.76 9.05 -10.81
C ILE A 53 -5.69 10.03 -9.64
N ILE A 54 -5.02 11.15 -9.85
CA ILE A 54 -4.86 12.18 -8.81
C ILE A 54 -6.21 12.79 -8.44
N ALA A 55 -7.09 13.02 -9.41
CA ALA A 55 -8.41 13.55 -9.14
C ALA A 55 -9.25 12.63 -8.25
N HIS A 56 -8.98 11.31 -8.28
CA HIS A 56 -9.65 10.32 -7.45
C HIS A 56 -8.87 9.99 -6.17
N THR A 57 -7.77 10.69 -5.92
CA THR A 57 -6.95 10.51 -4.72
C THR A 57 -7.19 11.71 -3.80
N PRO A 58 -7.85 11.53 -2.64
CA PRO A 58 -8.19 12.66 -1.77
C PRO A 58 -7.03 13.57 -1.40
N ILE A 59 -5.81 13.04 -1.19
CA ILE A 59 -4.67 13.90 -0.89
C ILE A 59 -4.14 14.66 -2.11
N GLY A 60 -4.64 14.36 -3.32
CA GLY A 60 -4.35 15.16 -4.51
C GLY A 60 -2.99 14.97 -5.15
N ARG A 61 -2.32 13.86 -4.87
CA ARG A 61 -1.01 13.56 -5.44
C ARG A 61 -0.73 12.06 -5.39
N PHE A 62 0.32 11.63 -6.08
CA PHE A 62 0.82 10.26 -5.92
C PHE A 62 1.42 10.09 -4.52
N VAL A 63 1.43 8.84 -4.06
CA VAL A 63 2.11 8.45 -2.82
C VAL A 63 3.60 8.35 -3.10
N GLU A 64 4.41 8.86 -2.18
CA GLU A 64 5.85 8.74 -2.27
C GLU A 64 6.30 7.41 -1.64
N PRO A 65 7.33 6.75 -2.19
CA PRO A 65 7.81 5.49 -1.63
C PRO A 65 8.17 5.58 -0.14
N GLU A 66 8.72 6.70 0.30
CA GLU A 66 9.10 6.91 1.69
C GLU A 66 7.90 6.91 2.63
N GLU A 67 6.72 7.20 2.11
CA GLU A 67 5.51 7.25 2.92
C GLU A 67 5.01 5.87 3.33
N LEU A 68 5.58 4.81 2.79
CA LEU A 68 5.30 3.44 3.21
C LEU A 68 6.15 3.02 4.41
N LEU A 69 7.25 3.71 4.68
CA LEU A 69 8.23 3.28 5.67
C LEU A 69 7.67 3.24 7.10
N GLY A 70 6.85 4.24 7.47
CA GLY A 70 6.25 4.26 8.80
C GLY A 70 5.36 3.05 9.05
N THR A 71 4.59 2.64 8.05
CA THR A 71 3.75 1.45 8.15
C THR A 71 4.59 0.19 8.27
N ILE A 72 5.66 0.08 7.48
CA ILE A 72 6.58 -1.06 7.55
C ILE A 72 7.20 -1.14 8.92
N HIS A 73 7.73 -0.02 9.44
CA HIS A 73 8.33 0.01 10.79
C HIS A 73 7.34 -0.43 11.86
N TYR A 74 6.10 0.04 11.78
CA TYR A 74 5.06 -0.36 12.71
C TYR A 74 4.82 -1.87 12.64
N LEU A 75 4.68 -2.41 11.44
CA LEU A 75 4.32 -3.82 11.24
C LEU A 75 5.43 -4.79 11.65
N VAL A 76 6.69 -4.38 11.56
CA VAL A 76 7.82 -5.25 11.96
C VAL A 76 8.25 -5.03 13.41
N SER A 77 7.65 -4.09 14.11
CA SER A 77 8.03 -3.76 15.47
C SER A 77 7.09 -4.39 16.49
N ASP A 78 7.49 -4.33 17.76
CA ASP A 78 6.67 -4.79 18.87
C ASP A 78 5.39 -3.96 19.05
N ALA A 79 5.34 -2.76 18.48
CA ALA A 79 4.14 -1.93 18.55
C ALA A 79 2.92 -2.61 17.90
N SER A 80 3.15 -3.59 17.03
CA SER A 80 2.09 -4.32 16.33
C SER A 80 2.01 -5.80 16.71
N LYS A 81 2.38 -6.15 17.92
CA LYS A 81 2.45 -7.55 18.36
C LYS A 81 1.19 -8.36 18.10
N ALA A 82 0.03 -7.76 18.26
CA ALA A 82 -1.24 -8.46 18.07
C ALA A 82 -1.80 -8.31 16.66
N VAL A 83 -1.04 -7.72 15.74
CA VAL A 83 -1.50 -7.42 14.39
C VAL A 83 -0.99 -8.49 13.43
N THR A 84 -1.88 -9.34 12.93
CA THR A 84 -1.55 -10.33 11.91
C THR A 84 -2.78 -10.56 11.04
N GLY A 85 -2.57 -10.86 9.78
CA GLY A 85 -3.65 -11.08 8.83
C GLY A 85 -4.32 -9.82 8.33
N THR A 86 -3.68 -8.66 8.50
CA THR A 86 -4.24 -7.38 8.09
C THR A 86 -3.65 -6.89 6.78
N ILE A 87 -4.38 -6.01 6.13
CA ILE A 87 -3.89 -5.24 4.99
C ILE A 87 -3.96 -3.77 5.37
N SER A 88 -2.82 -3.12 5.42
CA SER A 88 -2.74 -1.68 5.68
C SER A 88 -2.78 -0.93 4.36
N VAL A 89 -3.80 -0.10 4.18
CA VAL A 89 -3.97 0.68 2.95
C VAL A 89 -3.25 2.01 3.12
N VAL A 90 -2.27 2.28 2.26
CA VAL A 90 -1.48 3.52 2.27
C VAL A 90 -1.58 4.12 0.87
N ASP A 91 -2.71 4.75 0.57
CA ASP A 91 -3.05 5.14 -0.80
C ASP A 91 -3.53 6.59 -0.94
N GLY A 92 -3.32 7.40 0.09
CA GLY A 92 -3.78 8.79 0.04
C GLY A 92 -5.30 8.93 0.01
N GLY A 93 -6.01 7.88 0.37
CA GLY A 93 -7.47 7.87 0.40
C GLY A 93 -8.14 7.39 -0.88
N PHE A 94 -7.35 6.92 -1.85
CA PHE A 94 -7.90 6.49 -3.15
C PHE A 94 -9.03 5.47 -3.00
N GLU A 95 -8.83 4.46 -2.17
CA GLU A 95 -9.83 3.41 -1.95
C GLU A 95 -11.10 3.94 -1.28
N SER A 96 -10.96 4.99 -0.49
CA SER A 96 -12.09 5.60 0.23
C SER A 96 -12.93 6.53 -0.63
N PHE A 97 -12.41 6.90 -1.80
CA PHE A 97 -13.11 7.81 -2.71
C PHE A 97 -14.06 7.01 -3.58
N THR A 98 -15.37 7.14 -3.31
CA THR A 98 -16.41 6.49 -4.09
C THR A 98 -17.31 7.54 -4.72
N ILE A 99 -17.54 7.41 -5.99
CA ILE A 99 -18.45 8.30 -6.70
C ILE A 99 -19.63 7.48 -7.19
#